data_f19050ac39682296d3871ad42566dd40
#
_entry.id   f19050ac39682296d3871ad42566dd40
#
_cell.length_a   1.000
_cell.length_b   1.000
_cell.length_c   1.000
_cell.angle_alpha   90.00
_cell.angle_beta   90.00
_cell.angle_gamma   90.00
#
_symmetry.space_group_name_H-M   'P 1'
#
loop_
_entity.id
_entity.type
_entity.pdbx_description
1 polymer ?
#
loop_
_entity_poly.entity_id
_entity_poly.type
_entity_poly.pdbx_seq_one_letter_code
_entity_poly.pdbx_strand_id
1 'polypeptide(L)'
;MVKGKWKRKIYFTGGKVLSVLSRLIPKDPKRVCFFCKSGLDDNSEALFRYMMEQGYAGPYRIDCVVDDPAQYPQWKNSHVSMMTVRKSLWPLLRSRYLFCHGEMVAIMPTKKQVSVNYWHGTPLKKINGMMEKLGDYRYDFFTYITAAAPAFRKIFAEAFGCREEQ
;
A
#
# COMPACT_ATOMS: atom_id res chain seq x y z
N MET A 1 -17.46 1.98 -21.68
CA MET A 1 -16.37 1.03 -21.29
C MET A 1 -14.95 1.48 -21.66
N VAL A 2 -14.74 2.42 -22.60
CA VAL A 2 -13.41 2.89 -23.05
C VAL A 2 -12.73 3.88 -22.07
N LYS A 3 -13.50 4.73 -21.37
CA LYS A 3 -12.97 5.76 -20.44
C LYS A 3 -12.17 5.19 -19.26
N GLY A 4 -12.43 3.97 -18.82
CA GLY A 4 -11.72 3.33 -17.71
C GLY A 4 -10.30 2.86 -18.06
N LYS A 5 -10.09 2.31 -19.25
CA LYS A 5 -8.76 1.81 -19.70
C LYS A 5 -7.75 2.93 -19.88
N TRP A 6 -8.17 4.09 -20.39
CA TRP A 6 -7.28 5.22 -20.63
C TRP A 6 -6.84 5.90 -19.32
N LYS A 7 -7.78 6.13 -18.39
CA LYS A 7 -7.46 6.63 -17.04
C LYS A 7 -6.47 5.71 -16.32
N ARG A 8 -6.65 4.40 -16.43
CA ARG A 8 -5.77 3.40 -15.85
C ARG A 8 -4.37 3.45 -16.46
N LYS A 9 -4.25 3.59 -17.82
CA LYS A 9 -2.97 3.70 -18.50
C LYS A 9 -2.20 4.96 -18.08
N ILE A 10 -2.88 6.11 -17.98
CA ILE A 10 -2.28 7.37 -17.49
C ILE A 10 -1.80 7.21 -16.05
N TYR A 11 -2.61 6.60 -15.19
CA TYR A 11 -2.27 6.37 -13.79
C TYR A 11 -1.00 5.51 -13.65
N PHE A 12 -0.90 4.42 -14.42
CA PHE A 12 0.29 3.57 -14.41
C PHE A 12 1.52 4.25 -15.01
N THR A 13 1.37 5.00 -16.10
CA THR A 13 2.50 5.70 -16.72
C THR A 13 3.02 6.80 -15.80
N GLY A 14 2.13 7.61 -15.23
CA GLY A 14 2.46 8.63 -14.24
C GLY A 14 3.12 8.03 -13.00
N GLY A 15 2.59 6.91 -12.51
CA GLY A 15 3.16 6.16 -11.39
C GLY A 15 4.57 5.64 -11.65
N LYS A 16 4.87 5.19 -12.87
CA LYS A 16 6.23 4.76 -13.26
C LYS A 16 7.22 5.94 -13.23
N VAL A 17 6.84 7.09 -13.78
CA VAL A 17 7.69 8.30 -13.77
C VAL A 17 7.98 8.74 -12.35
N LEU A 18 6.94 8.85 -11.51
CA LEU A 18 7.08 9.19 -10.09
C LEU A 18 7.93 8.17 -9.33
N SER A 19 7.84 6.89 -9.69
CA SER A 19 8.65 5.83 -9.08
C SER A 19 10.13 5.96 -9.42
N VAL A 20 10.47 6.42 -10.62
CA VAL A 20 11.87 6.73 -11.00
C VAL A 20 12.37 7.90 -10.16
N LEU A 21 11.63 8.99 -10.08
CA LEU A 21 11.97 10.14 -9.24
C LEU A 21 12.08 9.77 -7.76
N SER A 22 11.23 8.87 -7.29
CA SER A 22 11.25 8.35 -5.92
C SER A 22 12.58 7.69 -5.55
N ARG A 23 13.31 7.12 -6.51
CA ARG A 23 14.64 6.51 -6.26
C ARG A 23 15.69 7.51 -5.82
N LEU A 24 15.54 8.77 -6.24
CA LEU A 24 16.45 9.87 -5.91
C LEU A 24 16.13 10.50 -4.55
N ILE A 25 14.91 10.33 -4.07
CA ILE A 25 14.45 10.91 -2.80
C ILE A 25 14.93 10.04 -1.62
N PRO A 26 15.68 10.59 -0.65
CA PRO A 26 16.08 9.86 0.55
C PRO A 26 14.86 9.40 1.33
N LYS A 27 14.89 8.15 1.81
CA LYS A 27 13.83 7.59 2.66
C LYS A 27 14.14 7.91 4.11
N ASP A 28 13.13 8.37 4.83
CA ASP A 28 13.22 8.62 6.26
C ASP A 28 13.03 7.29 7.01
N PRO A 29 14.04 6.79 7.74
CA PRO A 29 13.98 5.51 8.43
C PRO A 29 12.96 5.46 9.56
N LYS A 30 12.49 6.63 10.01
CA LYS A 30 11.47 6.76 11.06
C LYS A 30 10.09 7.14 10.53
N ARG A 31 9.85 6.99 9.23
CA ARG A 31 8.56 7.31 8.63
C ARG A 31 7.85 6.09 8.10
N VAL A 32 6.61 5.93 8.55
CA VAL A 32 5.66 4.88 8.17
C VAL A 32 4.49 5.51 7.43
N CYS A 33 4.05 4.91 6.33
CA CYS A 33 2.86 5.33 5.63
C CYS A 33 1.90 4.16 5.46
N PHE A 34 0.68 4.30 5.96
CA PHE A 34 -0.44 3.43 5.68
C PHE A 34 -1.24 3.99 4.51
N PHE A 35 -1.31 3.26 3.41
CA PHE A 35 -2.10 3.63 2.25
C PHE A 35 -3.38 2.81 2.22
N CYS A 36 -4.44 3.35 2.84
CA CYS A 36 -5.73 2.72 3.08
C CYS A 36 -6.84 3.62 2.53
N LYS A 37 -6.88 3.77 1.21
CA LYS A 37 -7.77 4.72 0.54
C LYS A 37 -9.24 4.58 0.93
N SER A 38 -9.75 3.37 1.07
CA SER A 38 -11.13 3.09 1.49
C SER A 38 -11.41 3.28 2.98
N GLY A 39 -10.38 3.55 3.76
CA GLY A 39 -10.44 3.69 5.22
C GLY A 39 -9.36 2.86 5.90
N LEU A 40 -9.14 3.14 7.18
CA LEU A 40 -8.26 2.35 8.03
C LEU A 40 -9.09 1.20 8.60
N ASP A 41 -9.02 0.05 7.97
CA ASP A 41 -9.84 -1.13 8.25
C ASP A 41 -9.02 -2.43 8.20
N ASP A 42 -9.63 -3.55 8.60
CA ASP A 42 -9.11 -4.92 8.50
C ASP A 42 -7.66 -5.03 9.05
N ASN A 43 -6.75 -5.67 8.30
CA ASN A 43 -5.35 -5.87 8.69
C ASN A 43 -4.59 -4.56 8.91
N SER A 44 -4.92 -3.51 8.16
CA SER A 44 -4.28 -2.20 8.32
C SER A 44 -4.67 -1.52 9.62
N GLU A 45 -5.92 -1.62 10.03
CA GLU A 45 -6.38 -1.11 11.32
C GLU A 45 -5.75 -1.90 12.47
N ALA A 46 -5.71 -3.22 12.36
CA ALA A 46 -5.13 -4.08 13.39
C ALA A 46 -3.65 -3.75 13.63
N LEU A 47 -2.85 -3.62 12.56
CA LEU A 47 -1.45 -3.21 12.68
C LEU A 47 -1.31 -1.80 13.23
N PHE A 48 -2.10 -0.85 12.72
CA PHE A 48 -2.04 0.53 13.18
C PHE A 48 -2.34 0.63 14.68
N ARG A 49 -3.41 -0.02 15.18
CA ARG A 49 -3.76 -0.06 16.60
C ARG A 49 -2.65 -0.68 17.43
N TYR A 50 -2.11 -1.81 17.01
CA TYR A 50 -0.96 -2.44 17.66
C TYR A 50 0.23 -1.47 17.77
N MET A 51 0.56 -0.76 16.70
CA MET A 51 1.65 0.23 16.73
C MET A 51 1.37 1.37 17.73
N MET A 52 0.12 1.82 17.84
CA MET A 52 -0.25 2.85 18.83
C MET A 52 -0.11 2.33 20.24
N GLU A 53 -0.62 1.15 20.54
CA GLU A 53 -0.55 0.49 21.85
C GLU A 53 0.88 0.21 22.30
N GLN A 54 1.76 -0.16 21.36
CA GLN A 54 3.18 -0.40 21.63
C GLN A 54 4.05 0.88 21.62
N GLY A 55 3.44 2.06 21.51
CA GLY A 55 4.13 3.35 21.61
C GLY A 55 4.99 3.71 20.39
N TYR A 56 4.81 3.06 19.24
CA TYR A 56 5.57 3.36 18.02
C TYR A 56 5.36 4.80 17.51
N ALA A 57 4.27 5.46 17.88
CA ALA A 57 4.04 6.87 17.56
C ALA A 57 5.05 7.83 18.24
N GLY A 58 5.80 7.37 19.26
CA GLY A 58 6.89 8.15 19.86
C GLY A 58 8.08 8.30 18.91
N PRO A 59 8.76 7.20 18.54
CA PRO A 59 9.96 7.23 17.69
C PRO A 59 9.67 7.35 16.20
N TYR A 60 8.44 7.07 15.74
CA TYR A 60 8.07 7.08 14.33
C TYR A 60 7.04 8.15 13.99
N ARG A 61 7.18 8.71 12.81
CA ARG A 61 6.11 9.48 12.18
C ARG A 61 5.23 8.57 11.34
N ILE A 62 3.93 8.55 11.62
CA ILE A 62 2.95 7.67 11.00
C ILE A 62 1.95 8.51 10.19
N ASP A 63 1.95 8.32 8.89
CA ASP A 63 1.05 8.99 7.97
C ASP A 63 0.01 7.97 7.47
N CYS A 64 -1.27 8.21 7.73
CA CYS A 64 -2.38 7.38 7.25
C CYS A 64 -3.12 8.09 6.12
N VAL A 65 -3.16 7.45 4.96
CA VAL A 65 -3.87 7.94 3.78
C VAL A 65 -5.24 7.27 3.74
N VAL A 66 -6.28 8.06 3.94
CA VAL A 66 -7.68 7.61 4.03
C VAL A 66 -8.58 8.51 3.17
N ASP A 67 -9.78 8.06 2.85
CA ASP A 67 -10.74 8.88 2.08
C ASP A 67 -11.22 10.09 2.87
N ASP A 68 -11.62 9.89 4.12
CA ASP A 68 -12.12 10.95 4.99
C ASP A 68 -11.35 11.03 6.32
N PRO A 69 -10.32 11.89 6.40
CA PRO A 69 -9.55 12.09 7.63
C PRO A 69 -10.36 12.61 8.82
N ALA A 70 -11.55 13.17 8.60
CA ALA A 70 -12.38 13.69 9.67
C ALA A 70 -13.01 12.59 10.53
N GLN A 71 -13.05 11.36 10.04
CA GLN A 71 -13.53 10.19 10.80
C GLN A 71 -12.54 9.70 11.86
N TYR A 72 -11.30 10.23 11.88
CA TYR A 72 -10.22 9.75 12.75
C TYR A 72 -9.63 10.83 13.67
N PRO A 73 -10.45 11.70 14.29
CA PRO A 73 -9.94 12.83 15.10
C PRO A 73 -9.13 12.34 16.31
N GLN A 74 -9.50 11.18 16.87
CA GLN A 74 -8.88 10.57 18.05
C GLN A 74 -7.41 10.14 17.82
N TRP A 75 -7.02 9.90 16.58
CA TRP A 75 -5.68 9.42 16.23
C TRP A 75 -4.72 10.55 15.81
N LYS A 76 -5.24 11.75 15.59
CA LYS A 76 -4.44 12.88 15.12
C LYS A 76 -3.63 13.47 16.27
N ASN A 77 -2.30 13.46 16.12
CA ASN A 77 -1.37 14.10 17.05
C ASN A 77 -0.12 14.59 16.31
N SER A 78 0.94 15.00 17.04
CA SER A 78 2.19 15.51 16.44
C SER A 78 2.96 14.48 15.61
N HIS A 79 2.77 13.19 15.88
CA HIS A 79 3.47 12.09 15.20
C HIS A 79 2.57 11.29 14.25
N VAL A 80 1.25 11.40 14.39
CA VAL A 80 0.26 10.70 13.56
C VAL A 80 -0.54 11.70 12.74
N SER A 81 -0.56 11.51 11.43
CA SER A 81 -1.29 12.37 10.50
C SER A 81 -2.29 11.55 9.69
N MET A 82 -3.55 11.98 9.67
CA MET A 82 -4.57 11.46 8.77
C MET A 82 -4.71 12.40 7.57
N MET A 83 -4.66 11.86 6.34
CA MET A 83 -4.68 12.68 5.14
C MET A 83 -5.37 12.00 3.96
N THR A 84 -5.83 12.80 3.03
CA THR A 84 -6.38 12.29 1.77
C THR A 84 -5.27 11.91 0.77
N VAL A 85 -5.62 11.09 -0.24
CA VAL A 85 -4.71 10.70 -1.34
C VAL A 85 -4.03 11.90 -2.00
N ARG A 86 -4.72 13.04 -2.14
CA ARG A 86 -4.14 14.26 -2.75
C ARG A 86 -2.95 14.82 -1.98
N LYS A 87 -2.90 14.61 -0.67
CA LYS A 87 -1.82 15.08 0.21
C LYS A 87 -0.75 14.01 0.46
N SER A 88 -0.94 12.79 -0.03
CA SER A 88 -0.10 11.64 0.29
C SER A 88 1.20 11.53 -0.51
N LEU A 89 1.38 12.35 -1.55
CA LEU A 89 2.56 12.25 -2.43
C LEU A 89 3.88 12.27 -1.66
N TRP A 90 4.05 13.25 -0.80
CA TRP A 90 5.29 13.42 -0.03
C TRP A 90 5.50 12.30 1.00
N PRO A 91 4.52 11.91 1.83
CA PRO A 91 4.59 10.72 2.66
C PRO A 91 4.97 9.45 1.89
N LEU A 92 4.33 9.16 0.77
CA LEU A 92 4.63 7.99 -0.05
C LEU A 92 6.07 7.98 -0.57
N LEU A 93 6.57 9.14 -1.00
CA LEU A 93 7.94 9.28 -1.52
C LEU A 93 9.01 9.16 -0.42
N ARG A 94 8.72 9.63 0.80
CA ARG A 94 9.69 9.74 1.90
C ARG A 94 9.68 8.55 2.86
N SER A 95 8.57 7.82 2.97
CA SER A 95 8.44 6.73 3.94
C SER A 95 9.40 5.58 3.65
N ARG A 96 10.06 5.08 4.70
CA ARG A 96 10.84 3.84 4.66
C ARG A 96 9.92 2.63 4.66
N TYR A 97 8.80 2.69 5.41
CA TYR A 97 7.83 1.62 5.56
C TYR A 97 6.51 2.03 4.93
N LEU A 98 5.98 1.18 4.06
CA LEU A 98 4.74 1.41 3.33
C LEU A 98 3.83 0.21 3.48
N PHE A 99 2.69 0.42 4.09
CA PHE A 99 1.66 -0.58 4.29
C PHE A 99 0.44 -0.26 3.44
N CYS A 100 0.00 -1.23 2.64
CA CYS A 100 -1.11 -1.06 1.71
C CYS A 100 -2.16 -2.14 1.93
N HIS A 101 -3.42 -1.75 1.86
CA HIS A 101 -4.55 -2.65 1.97
C HIS A 101 -5.18 -2.88 0.59
N GLY A 102 -4.83 -3.98 -0.08
CA GLY A 102 -5.46 -4.45 -1.33
C GLY A 102 -5.49 -3.50 -2.53
N GLU A 103 -5.15 -2.24 -2.35
CA GLU A 103 -5.30 -1.19 -3.35
C GLU A 103 -4.04 -0.94 -4.16
N MET A 104 -4.25 -0.38 -5.34
CA MET A 104 -3.16 0.13 -6.17
C MET A 104 -2.55 1.39 -5.55
N VAL A 105 -1.29 1.32 -5.19
CA VAL A 105 -0.51 2.49 -4.80
C VAL A 105 -0.23 3.35 -6.03
N ALA A 106 -0.46 4.66 -5.92
CA ALA A 106 -0.20 5.61 -7.00
C ALA A 106 1.27 5.64 -7.44
N ILE A 107 2.19 5.26 -6.56
CA ILE A 107 3.63 5.25 -6.78
C ILE A 107 4.13 3.85 -6.43
N MET A 108 4.79 3.20 -7.38
CA MET A 108 5.42 1.91 -7.11
C MET A 108 6.54 2.08 -6.07
N PRO A 109 6.52 1.31 -4.98
CA PRO A 109 7.60 1.30 -4.00
C PRO A 109 8.96 1.05 -4.64
N THR A 110 9.99 1.64 -4.07
CA THR A 110 11.37 1.44 -4.51
C THR A 110 12.07 0.41 -3.62
N LYS A 111 13.18 -0.18 -4.09
CA LYS A 111 14.02 -1.09 -3.28
C LYS A 111 14.54 -0.46 -1.97
N LYS A 112 14.48 0.86 -1.84
CA LYS A 112 14.82 1.59 -0.61
C LYS A 112 13.66 1.66 0.39
N GLN A 113 12.50 1.10 0.06
CA GLN A 113 11.31 1.05 0.91
C GLN A 113 10.99 -0.41 1.24
N VAL A 114 10.57 -0.66 2.45
CA VAL A 114 9.92 -1.93 2.84
C VAL A 114 8.43 -1.72 2.64
N SER A 115 7.84 -2.44 1.71
CA SER A 115 6.44 -2.31 1.34
C SER A 115 5.71 -3.63 1.53
N VAL A 116 4.59 -3.58 2.22
CA VAL A 116 3.75 -4.75 2.52
C VAL A 116 2.34 -4.51 1.99
N ASN A 117 1.82 -5.44 1.22
CA ASN A 117 0.43 -5.45 0.82
C ASN A 117 -0.34 -6.47 1.67
N TYR A 118 -1.26 -5.98 2.49
CA TYR A 118 -2.15 -6.81 3.28
C TYR A 118 -3.41 -7.11 2.48
N TRP A 119 -3.40 -8.07 1.64
CA TRP A 119 -4.61 -8.44 0.93
C TRP A 119 -5.79 -8.71 1.89
N HIS A 120 -7.03 -8.74 1.37
CA HIS A 120 -8.28 -8.88 2.12
C HIS A 120 -8.54 -10.27 2.74
N GLY A 121 -7.56 -11.17 2.79
CA GLY A 121 -7.70 -12.52 3.32
C GLY A 121 -7.76 -13.61 2.24
N THR A 122 -8.38 -14.75 2.53
CA THR A 122 -8.42 -15.90 1.62
C THR A 122 -9.33 -15.66 0.44
N PRO A 123 -8.84 -15.80 -0.82
CA PRO A 123 -9.68 -15.63 -1.99
C PRO A 123 -10.62 -16.82 -2.17
N LEU A 124 -11.92 -16.54 -2.21
CA LEU A 124 -12.96 -17.52 -2.52
C LEU A 124 -13.30 -17.58 -4.04
N LYS A 125 -12.65 -16.77 -4.84
CA LYS A 125 -12.83 -16.64 -6.30
C LYS A 125 -11.53 -16.26 -6.97
N LYS A 126 -11.45 -16.34 -8.29
CA LYS A 126 -10.31 -15.82 -9.06
C LYS A 126 -10.12 -14.33 -8.80
N ILE A 127 -8.89 -13.92 -8.52
CA ILE A 127 -8.53 -12.55 -8.19
C ILE A 127 -7.42 -12.04 -9.11
N ASN A 128 -7.33 -10.74 -9.27
CA ASN A 128 -6.27 -10.02 -10.01
C ASN A 128 -5.86 -10.68 -11.33
N GLY A 129 -4.60 -11.11 -11.48
CA GLY A 129 -4.05 -11.72 -12.68
C GLY A 129 -4.71 -13.02 -13.12
N MET A 130 -5.42 -13.71 -12.23
CA MET A 130 -6.22 -14.88 -12.56
C MET A 130 -7.53 -14.52 -13.31
N MET A 131 -7.87 -13.24 -13.38
CA MET A 131 -9.06 -12.74 -14.09
C MET A 131 -8.67 -12.29 -15.50
N GLU A 132 -9.20 -12.94 -16.55
CA GLU A 132 -8.93 -12.67 -17.97
C GLU A 132 -9.02 -11.18 -18.36
N LYS A 133 -9.88 -10.41 -17.67
CA LYS A 133 -10.11 -8.97 -17.95
C LYS A 133 -9.01 -8.04 -17.42
N LEU A 134 -8.12 -8.49 -16.57
CA LEU A 134 -7.15 -7.61 -15.88
C LEU A 134 -5.79 -7.56 -16.56
N GLY A 135 -5.46 -8.50 -17.46
CA GLY A 135 -4.18 -8.54 -18.19
C GLY A 135 -2.97 -8.76 -17.28
N ASP A 136 -1.77 -8.40 -17.76
CA ASP A 136 -0.49 -8.59 -17.07
C ASP A 136 -0.36 -7.69 -15.84
N TYR A 137 -1.17 -7.94 -14.83
CA TYR A 137 -1.15 -7.21 -13.57
C TYR A 137 -0.10 -7.82 -12.66
N ARG A 138 0.96 -7.06 -12.37
CA ARG A 138 2.08 -7.54 -11.54
C ARG A 138 2.25 -6.67 -10.32
N TYR A 139 2.42 -7.31 -9.17
CA TYR A 139 2.70 -6.69 -7.87
C TYR A 139 4.10 -7.05 -7.35
N ASP A 140 4.99 -7.46 -8.25
CA ASP A 140 6.38 -7.85 -7.97
C ASP A 140 7.25 -6.72 -7.40
N PHE A 141 6.70 -5.51 -7.31
CA PHE A 141 7.35 -4.35 -6.71
C PHE A 141 7.14 -4.22 -5.20
N PHE A 142 6.20 -4.96 -4.58
CA PHE A 142 6.10 -5.01 -3.13
C PHE A 142 7.24 -5.85 -2.54
N THR A 143 7.68 -5.50 -1.31
CA THR A 143 8.64 -6.34 -0.58
C THR A 143 7.97 -7.62 -0.12
N TYR A 144 6.75 -7.52 0.40
CA TYR A 144 5.95 -8.63 0.88
C TYR A 144 4.48 -8.48 0.50
N ILE A 145 3.84 -9.62 0.26
CA ILE A 145 2.39 -9.75 0.11
C ILE A 145 1.93 -10.80 1.11
N THR A 146 0.98 -10.46 1.99
CA THR A 146 0.54 -11.40 3.01
C THR A 146 -0.45 -12.42 2.44
N ALA A 147 -0.27 -13.67 2.83
CA ALA A 147 -1.22 -14.76 2.58
C ALA A 147 -1.71 -15.33 3.92
N ALA A 148 -2.99 -15.72 3.99
CA ALA A 148 -3.62 -16.21 5.21
C ALA A 148 -2.99 -17.52 5.74
N ALA A 149 -2.41 -18.34 4.86
CA ALA A 149 -1.71 -19.56 5.23
C ALA A 149 -0.68 -19.97 4.15
N PRO A 150 0.33 -20.78 4.47
CA PRO A 150 1.32 -21.25 3.50
C PRO A 150 0.72 -21.92 2.26
N ALA A 151 -0.38 -22.63 2.40
CA ALA A 151 -1.09 -23.27 1.30
C ALA A 151 -1.57 -22.29 0.20
N PHE A 152 -1.74 -21.01 0.52
CA PHE A 152 -2.17 -19.98 -0.42
C PHE A 152 -1.02 -19.27 -1.14
N ARG A 153 0.24 -19.51 -0.78
CA ARG A 153 1.39 -18.81 -1.39
C ARG A 153 1.41 -18.91 -2.90
N LYS A 154 1.26 -20.12 -3.44
CA LYS A 154 1.26 -20.35 -4.89
C LYS A 154 0.11 -19.62 -5.59
N ILE A 155 -1.08 -19.65 -4.99
CA ILE A 155 -2.27 -18.96 -5.52
C ILE A 155 -2.05 -17.45 -5.53
N PHE A 156 -1.47 -16.91 -4.46
CA PHE A 156 -1.16 -15.48 -4.37
C PHE A 156 -0.05 -15.09 -5.35
N ALA A 157 1.00 -15.90 -5.49
CA ALA A 157 2.06 -15.64 -6.45
C ALA A 157 1.53 -15.56 -7.89
N GLU A 158 0.65 -16.48 -8.29
CA GLU A 158 -0.04 -16.45 -9.58
C GLU A 158 -0.94 -15.22 -9.71
N ALA A 159 -1.79 -14.97 -8.72
CA ALA A 159 -2.76 -13.87 -8.74
C ALA A 159 -2.11 -12.50 -8.81
N PHE A 160 -0.96 -12.30 -8.16
CA PHE A 160 -0.24 -11.04 -8.09
C PHE A 160 0.96 -10.96 -9.04
N GLY A 161 1.27 -12.02 -9.76
CA GLY A 161 2.42 -12.07 -10.67
C GLY A 161 3.75 -11.82 -9.95
N CYS A 162 3.89 -12.35 -8.75
CA CYS A 162 5.05 -12.19 -7.88
C CYS A 162 5.68 -13.56 -7.56
N ARG A 163 6.78 -13.58 -6.79
CA ARG A 163 7.43 -14.82 -6.36
C ARG A 163 6.73 -15.39 -5.13
N GLU A 164 6.78 -16.69 -4.93
CA GLU A 164 6.16 -17.36 -3.77
C GLU A 164 6.81 -16.97 -2.43
N GLU A 165 8.08 -16.54 -2.46
CA GLU A 165 8.83 -16.09 -1.28
C GLU A 165 8.57 -14.63 -0.92
N GLN A 166 7.87 -13.90 -1.78
CA GLN A 166 7.56 -12.48 -1.60
C GLN A 166 6.36 -12.30 -0.68
#